data_47484f13b489b42e31c01b2c5daede4e
#
_entry.id   47484f13b489b42e31c01b2c5daede4e
#
_cell.length_a   1.000
_cell.length_b   1.000
_cell.length_c   1.000
_cell.angle_alpha   90.00
_cell.angle_beta   90.00
_cell.angle_gamma   90.00
#
_symmetry.space_group_name_H-M   'P 1'
#
loop_
_entity.id
_entity.type
_entity.pdbx_description
1 polymer ?
#
loop_
_entity_poly.entity_id
_entity_poly.type
_entity_poly.pdbx_seq_one_letter_code
_entity_poly.pdbx_strand_id
1 'polypeptide(L)'
;MKKFFIAASFIIGIITGASAQSQYEVLPDRDGSKILMGIISRDLVVKDTSFIKWWDNGLKGYSPNPEAIGALKKYNDSVQIVAFMGTWCEDSHFIIPKFYNLLDAAGFSSDKVSLIGVDRSKKTLGHLSEALNVINVPTIIVMKKGKEIGRIVEYGKYGLIDKELAEILNSSVAPVR
;
A
#
# COMPACT_ATOMS: atom_id res chain seq x y z
N MET A 1 18.59 -66.07 -29.02
CA MET A 1 18.82 -65.30 -27.76
C MET A 1 18.87 -63.81 -28.11
N LYS A 2 17.79 -63.04 -27.90
CA LYS A 2 17.73 -61.61 -28.22
C LYS A 2 18.07 -60.84 -26.94
N LYS A 3 19.18 -60.09 -26.97
CA LYS A 3 19.60 -59.21 -25.86
C LYS A 3 18.84 -57.86 -25.97
N PHE A 4 17.97 -57.59 -25.01
CA PHE A 4 17.32 -56.26 -24.82
C PHE A 4 18.31 -55.33 -24.09
N PHE A 5 18.73 -54.24 -24.75
CA PHE A 5 19.42 -53.14 -24.09
C PHE A 5 18.38 -52.14 -23.61
N ILE A 6 18.25 -51.97 -22.28
CA ILE A 6 17.47 -50.94 -21.66
C ILE A 6 18.36 -49.70 -21.53
N ALA A 7 18.12 -48.67 -22.33
CA ALA A 7 18.76 -47.36 -22.19
C ALA A 7 18.04 -46.56 -21.08
N ALA A 8 18.69 -46.42 -19.93
CA ALA A 8 18.22 -45.56 -18.87
C ALA A 8 18.56 -44.09 -19.20
N SER A 9 17.59 -43.33 -19.67
CA SER A 9 17.74 -41.87 -19.86
C SER A 9 17.70 -41.16 -18.50
N PHE A 10 18.85 -40.65 -18.07
CA PHE A 10 19.00 -39.83 -16.87
C PHE A 10 18.56 -38.39 -17.21
N ILE A 11 17.34 -38.00 -16.82
CA ILE A 11 16.86 -36.61 -16.95
C ILE A 11 17.48 -35.81 -15.80
N ILE A 12 18.54 -35.06 -16.08
CA ILE A 12 19.10 -34.09 -15.16
C ILE A 12 18.14 -32.86 -15.16
N GLY A 13 17.27 -32.80 -14.17
CA GLY A 13 16.46 -31.63 -13.93
C GLY A 13 17.33 -30.44 -13.49
N ILE A 14 17.53 -29.47 -14.37
CA ILE A 14 18.12 -28.17 -14.01
C ILE A 14 17.11 -27.44 -13.13
N ILE A 15 17.32 -27.43 -11.82
CA ILE A 15 16.58 -26.56 -10.89
C ILE A 15 17.15 -25.16 -11.08
N THR A 16 16.54 -24.37 -11.97
CA THR A 16 16.79 -22.94 -12.03
C THR A 16 16.19 -22.33 -10.75
N GLY A 17 17.04 -21.96 -9.81
CA GLY A 17 16.64 -21.20 -8.64
C GLY A 17 15.98 -19.90 -9.09
N ALA A 18 14.65 -19.80 -8.98
CA ALA A 18 13.94 -18.54 -9.16
C ALA A 18 14.36 -17.63 -8.00
N SER A 19 15.24 -16.67 -8.24
CA SER A 19 15.47 -15.57 -7.31
C SER A 19 14.20 -14.75 -7.24
N ALA A 20 13.45 -14.84 -6.14
CA ALA A 20 12.33 -13.94 -5.88
C ALA A 20 12.91 -12.52 -5.81
N GLN A 21 12.55 -11.68 -6.77
CA GLN A 21 12.93 -10.27 -6.75
C GLN A 21 12.31 -9.63 -5.53
N SER A 22 13.11 -8.92 -4.72
CA SER A 22 12.61 -8.20 -3.56
C SER A 22 11.61 -7.15 -4.03
N GLN A 23 10.43 -7.11 -3.40
CA GLN A 23 9.39 -6.13 -3.70
C GLN A 23 9.70 -4.74 -3.14
N TYR A 24 10.70 -4.64 -2.26
CA TYR A 24 11.14 -3.39 -1.64
C TYR A 24 12.65 -3.39 -1.37
N GLU A 25 13.19 -2.20 -1.21
CA GLU A 25 14.57 -1.91 -0.78
C GLU A 25 14.57 -1.12 0.52
N VAL A 26 15.64 -1.27 1.29
CA VAL A 26 15.91 -0.49 2.50
C VAL A 26 17.09 0.42 2.24
N LEU A 27 16.86 1.72 2.28
CA LEU A 27 17.89 2.73 2.06
C LEU A 27 18.23 3.44 3.38
N PRO A 28 19.47 3.88 3.59
CA PRO A 28 19.82 4.73 4.73
C PRO A 28 19.20 6.12 4.57
N ASP A 29 18.66 6.68 5.65
CA ASP A 29 18.22 8.05 5.69
C ASP A 29 19.29 8.96 6.31
N ARG A 30 19.12 10.30 6.18
CA ARG A 30 20.08 11.33 6.60
C ARG A 30 20.34 11.37 8.10
N ASP A 31 19.35 10.99 8.90
CA ASP A 31 19.39 10.96 10.37
C ASP A 31 19.82 9.60 10.95
N GLY A 32 20.27 8.69 10.09
CA GLY A 32 20.65 7.33 10.47
C GLY A 32 19.46 6.37 10.60
N SER A 33 18.24 6.84 10.34
CA SER A 33 17.06 5.97 10.18
C SER A 33 17.09 5.29 8.82
N LYS A 34 15.98 4.62 8.45
CA LYS A 34 15.88 3.89 7.18
C LYS A 34 14.64 4.30 6.40
N ILE A 35 14.78 4.25 5.09
CA ILE A 35 13.70 4.45 4.13
C ILE A 35 13.31 3.09 3.56
N LEU A 36 12.03 2.77 3.59
CA LEU A 36 11.48 1.63 2.85
C LEU A 36 11.00 2.13 1.48
N MET A 37 11.53 1.56 0.40
CA MET A 37 11.21 1.95 -0.98
C MET A 37 10.72 0.74 -1.77
N GLY A 38 9.53 0.81 -2.37
CA GLY A 38 8.89 -0.29 -3.11
C GLY A 38 7.56 -0.71 -2.51
N ILE A 39 7.07 -1.89 -2.87
CA ILE A 39 5.84 -2.46 -2.31
C ILE A 39 6.16 -3.02 -0.93
N ILE A 40 5.56 -2.42 0.09
CA ILE A 40 5.77 -2.78 1.49
C ILE A 40 4.46 -3.25 2.13
N SER A 41 4.56 -3.96 3.25
CA SER A 41 3.39 -4.32 4.04
C SER A 41 3.27 -3.42 5.27
N ARG A 42 2.04 -3.28 5.79
CA ARG A 42 1.80 -2.67 7.11
C ARG A 42 2.68 -3.32 8.18
N ASP A 43 2.81 -4.65 8.15
CA ASP A 43 3.58 -5.42 9.11
C ASP A 43 5.06 -5.03 9.15
N LEU A 44 5.67 -4.72 8.00
CA LEU A 44 7.06 -4.23 7.95
C LEU A 44 7.21 -2.91 8.72
N VAL A 45 6.19 -2.08 8.70
CA VAL A 45 6.21 -0.78 9.39
C VAL A 45 5.94 -0.96 10.88
N VAL A 46 4.89 -1.67 11.27
CA VAL A 46 4.48 -1.77 12.69
C VAL A 46 5.36 -2.68 13.53
N LYS A 47 6.09 -3.63 12.93
CA LYS A 47 7.02 -4.53 13.64
C LYS A 47 8.43 -3.98 13.75
N ASP A 48 8.75 -2.90 13.04
CA ASP A 48 10.07 -2.29 13.07
C ASP A 48 10.17 -1.25 14.20
N THR A 49 11.16 -1.43 15.07
CA THR A 49 11.39 -0.55 16.22
C THR A 49 11.70 0.90 15.84
N SER A 50 12.15 1.14 14.60
CA SER A 50 12.39 2.49 14.07
C SER A 50 11.07 3.24 13.79
N PHE A 51 9.99 2.51 13.53
CA PHE A 51 8.74 3.10 13.05
C PHE A 51 7.59 3.01 14.07
N ILE A 52 7.60 2.04 14.98
CA ILE A 52 6.50 1.80 15.91
C ILE A 52 6.13 3.05 16.74
N LYS A 53 7.11 3.83 17.16
CA LYS A 53 6.87 5.03 17.99
C LYS A 53 5.98 6.07 17.27
N TRP A 54 6.27 6.37 16.02
CA TRP A 54 5.46 7.34 15.29
C TRP A 54 4.12 6.71 14.84
N TRP A 55 4.08 5.40 14.62
CA TRP A 55 2.83 4.71 14.34
C TRP A 55 1.84 4.85 15.50
N ASP A 56 2.26 4.53 16.71
CA ASP A 56 1.43 4.63 17.91
C ASP A 56 1.05 6.10 18.21
N ASN A 57 1.98 7.04 18.02
CA ASN A 57 1.71 8.47 18.17
C ASN A 57 0.67 8.97 17.15
N GLY A 58 0.73 8.48 15.92
CA GLY A 58 -0.20 8.83 14.86
C GLY A 58 -1.66 8.42 15.17
N LEU A 59 -1.85 7.41 16.01
CA LEU A 59 -3.19 6.94 16.41
C LEU A 59 -3.81 7.73 17.58
N LYS A 60 -3.00 8.50 18.33
CA LYS A 60 -3.48 9.19 19.53
C LYS A 60 -4.62 10.16 19.22
N GLY A 61 -5.71 10.05 19.97
CA GLY A 61 -6.87 10.92 19.86
C GLY A 61 -7.67 10.78 18.55
N TYR A 62 -7.37 9.76 17.73
CA TYR A 62 -8.11 9.52 16.51
C TYR A 62 -9.25 8.51 16.74
N SER A 63 -10.42 8.85 16.19
CA SER A 63 -11.58 7.96 16.11
C SER A 63 -12.11 7.99 14.68
N PRO A 64 -12.20 6.84 13.99
CA PRO A 64 -12.67 6.78 12.61
C PRO A 64 -14.07 7.32 12.43
N ASN A 65 -14.29 8.09 11.36
CA ASN A 65 -15.59 8.66 11.02
C ASN A 65 -16.59 7.55 10.63
N PRO A 66 -17.80 7.50 11.24
CA PRO A 66 -18.80 6.48 10.95
C PRO A 66 -19.27 6.45 9.48
N GLU A 67 -19.33 7.60 8.81
CA GLU A 67 -19.70 7.70 7.40
C GLU A 67 -18.64 7.00 6.51
N ALA A 68 -17.36 7.24 6.79
CA ALA A 68 -16.26 6.60 6.07
C ALA A 68 -16.23 5.08 6.31
N ILE A 69 -16.47 4.64 7.55
CA ILE A 69 -16.63 3.22 7.88
C ILE A 69 -17.77 2.61 7.04
N GLY A 70 -18.93 3.27 7.01
CA GLY A 70 -20.09 2.80 6.24
C GLY A 70 -19.81 2.71 4.74
N ALA A 71 -19.14 3.72 4.17
CA ALA A 71 -18.74 3.74 2.78
C ALA A 71 -17.76 2.61 2.44
N LEU A 72 -16.70 2.42 3.24
CA LEU A 72 -15.74 1.34 3.05
C LEU A 72 -16.40 -0.04 3.10
N LYS A 73 -17.29 -0.29 4.08
CA LYS A 73 -18.05 -1.54 4.16
C LYS A 73 -18.87 -1.78 2.90
N LYS A 74 -19.59 -0.75 2.43
CA LYS A 74 -20.46 -0.85 1.25
C LYS A 74 -19.68 -1.16 -0.03
N TYR A 75 -18.48 -0.63 -0.19
CA TYR A 75 -17.69 -0.77 -1.41
C TYR A 75 -16.51 -1.74 -1.28
N ASN A 76 -16.42 -2.46 -0.16
CA ASN A 76 -15.32 -3.39 0.11
C ASN A 76 -14.98 -4.31 -1.06
N ASP A 77 -15.98 -4.86 -1.76
CA ASP A 77 -15.75 -5.82 -2.84
C ASP A 77 -15.57 -5.20 -4.22
N SER A 78 -15.65 -3.88 -4.34
CA SER A 78 -15.65 -3.19 -5.63
C SER A 78 -14.48 -2.23 -5.84
N VAL A 79 -13.68 -1.95 -4.81
CA VAL A 79 -12.55 -1.03 -4.88
C VAL A 79 -11.27 -1.65 -4.36
N GLN A 80 -10.15 -1.14 -4.84
CA GLN A 80 -8.80 -1.34 -4.32
C GLN A 80 -8.22 0.01 -3.94
N ILE A 81 -7.26 0.03 -3.04
CA ILE A 81 -6.60 1.25 -2.59
C ILE A 81 -5.09 1.12 -2.80
N VAL A 82 -4.48 2.14 -3.39
CA VAL A 82 -3.03 2.26 -3.49
C VAL A 82 -2.61 3.45 -2.63
N ALA A 83 -1.82 3.19 -1.59
CA ALA A 83 -1.34 4.21 -0.68
C ALA A 83 0.17 4.38 -0.83
N PHE A 84 0.61 5.60 -1.12
CA PHE A 84 2.02 5.98 -1.13
C PHE A 84 2.39 6.66 0.16
N MET A 85 3.56 6.33 0.71
CA MET A 85 4.09 6.94 1.92
C MET A 85 5.60 7.08 1.90
N GLY A 86 6.15 8.03 2.67
CA GLY A 86 7.56 8.05 3.03
C GLY A 86 7.74 7.68 4.50
N THR A 87 8.59 6.69 4.82
CA THR A 87 8.93 6.37 6.23
C THR A 87 9.69 7.51 6.92
N TRP A 88 10.13 8.49 6.15
CA TRP A 88 10.81 9.73 6.56
C TRP A 88 9.87 10.95 6.64
N CYS A 89 8.60 10.80 6.25
CA CYS A 89 7.65 11.91 6.06
C CYS A 89 6.72 12.03 7.26
N GLU A 90 6.72 13.18 7.95
CA GLU A 90 5.88 13.43 9.12
C GLU A 90 4.38 13.36 8.81
N ASP A 91 3.96 13.85 7.63
CA ASP A 91 2.57 13.74 7.19
C ASP A 91 2.15 12.28 7.00
N SER A 92 3.07 11.44 6.49
CA SER A 92 2.85 9.99 6.42
C SER A 92 2.73 9.37 7.80
N HIS A 93 3.56 9.79 8.76
CA HIS A 93 3.49 9.34 10.16
C HIS A 93 2.15 9.70 10.82
N PHE A 94 1.56 10.81 10.42
CA PHE A 94 0.27 11.27 10.94
C PHE A 94 -0.93 10.58 10.26
N ILE A 95 -0.90 10.43 8.95
CA ILE A 95 -2.06 9.97 8.16
C ILE A 95 -2.13 8.45 8.04
N ILE A 96 -1.01 7.76 7.75
CA ILE A 96 -1.03 6.33 7.43
C ILE A 96 -1.52 5.44 8.59
N PRO A 97 -1.15 5.68 9.86
CA PRO A 97 -1.72 4.92 10.97
C PRO A 97 -3.24 5.08 11.06
N LYS A 98 -3.76 6.32 10.89
CA LYS A 98 -5.19 6.61 10.92
C LYS A 98 -5.93 5.94 9.77
N PHE A 99 -5.33 5.96 8.57
CA PHE A 99 -5.86 5.25 7.41
C PHE A 99 -6.06 3.75 7.71
N TYR A 100 -5.04 3.08 8.24
CA TYR A 100 -5.17 1.67 8.58
C TYR A 100 -6.16 1.42 9.72
N ASN A 101 -6.24 2.30 10.72
CA ASN A 101 -7.23 2.18 11.79
C ASN A 101 -8.67 2.32 11.25
N LEU A 102 -8.90 3.22 10.29
CA LEU A 102 -10.18 3.35 9.59
C LEU A 102 -10.52 2.08 8.80
N LEU A 103 -9.54 1.50 8.07
CA LEU A 103 -9.74 0.25 7.34
C LEU A 103 -10.10 -0.91 8.27
N ASP A 104 -9.39 -1.04 9.41
CA ASP A 104 -9.65 -2.06 10.42
C ASP A 104 -11.07 -1.91 11.01
N ALA A 105 -11.48 -0.68 11.36
CA ALA A 105 -12.82 -0.39 11.85
C ALA A 105 -13.93 -0.71 10.82
N ALA A 106 -13.61 -0.59 9.55
CA ALA A 106 -14.52 -0.96 8.46
C ALA A 106 -14.47 -2.45 8.11
N GLY A 107 -13.53 -3.23 8.62
CA GLY A 107 -13.29 -4.61 8.17
C GLY A 107 -12.89 -4.68 6.70
N PHE A 108 -12.20 -3.65 6.20
CA PHE A 108 -11.73 -3.62 4.81
C PHE A 108 -10.54 -4.55 4.63
N SER A 109 -10.58 -5.42 3.61
CA SER A 109 -9.55 -6.45 3.41
C SER A 109 -8.20 -5.83 3.07
N SER A 110 -7.14 -6.26 3.79
CA SER A 110 -5.76 -5.85 3.54
C SER A 110 -5.25 -6.24 2.15
N ASP A 111 -5.78 -7.31 1.56
CA ASP A 111 -5.40 -7.78 0.22
C ASP A 111 -5.81 -6.80 -0.89
N LYS A 112 -6.69 -5.85 -0.57
CA LYS A 112 -7.14 -4.80 -1.48
C LYS A 112 -6.37 -3.49 -1.30
N VAL A 113 -5.34 -3.50 -0.47
CA VAL A 113 -4.50 -2.34 -0.17
C VAL A 113 -3.06 -2.62 -0.59
N SER A 114 -2.54 -1.82 -1.52
CA SER A 114 -1.12 -1.79 -1.85
C SER A 114 -0.47 -0.61 -1.15
N LEU A 115 0.43 -0.87 -0.20
CA LEU A 115 1.23 0.17 0.44
C LEU A 115 2.56 0.30 -0.29
N ILE A 116 2.91 1.50 -0.73
CA ILE A 116 4.11 1.77 -1.51
C ILE A 116 4.97 2.80 -0.78
N GLY A 117 6.18 2.39 -0.41
CA GLY A 117 7.19 3.26 0.15
C GLY A 117 7.94 4.03 -0.94
N VAL A 118 8.25 5.30 -0.68
CA VAL A 118 9.04 6.14 -1.58
C VAL A 118 10.26 6.72 -0.89
N ASP A 119 11.30 7.04 -1.67
CA ASP A 119 12.47 7.79 -1.22
C ASP A 119 12.13 9.29 -1.00
N ARG A 120 13.12 10.09 -0.55
CA ARG A 120 12.92 11.54 -0.34
C ARG A 120 12.65 12.33 -1.61
N SER A 121 12.96 11.77 -2.78
CA SER A 121 12.62 12.33 -4.09
C SER A 121 11.23 11.89 -4.58
N LYS A 122 10.47 11.17 -3.76
CA LYS A 122 9.16 10.57 -4.05
C LYS A 122 9.24 9.53 -5.17
N LYS A 123 10.40 8.87 -5.32
CA LYS A 123 10.61 7.78 -6.27
C LYS A 123 10.45 6.43 -5.59
N THR A 124 10.06 5.44 -6.36
CA THR A 124 9.91 4.05 -5.91
C THR A 124 10.30 3.06 -7.00
N LEU A 125 10.38 1.78 -6.65
CA LEU A 125 10.70 0.72 -7.61
C LEU A 125 9.63 0.67 -8.71
N GLY A 126 10.07 0.32 -9.92
CA GLY A 126 9.19 0.17 -11.08
C GLY A 126 8.53 1.47 -11.55
N HIS A 127 9.05 2.64 -11.16
CA HIS A 127 8.51 3.96 -11.53
C HIS A 127 7.02 4.13 -11.23
N LEU A 128 6.50 3.47 -10.16
CA LEU A 128 5.06 3.50 -9.84
C LEU A 128 4.59 4.88 -9.41
N SER A 129 5.43 5.68 -8.74
CA SER A 129 5.06 7.06 -8.37
C SER A 129 4.88 7.94 -9.60
N GLU A 130 5.75 7.81 -10.61
CA GLU A 130 5.63 8.53 -11.87
C GLU A 130 4.43 8.04 -12.70
N ALA A 131 4.24 6.73 -12.79
CA ALA A 131 3.14 6.12 -13.53
C ALA A 131 1.76 6.53 -12.98
N LEU A 132 1.66 6.75 -11.66
CA LEU A 132 0.44 7.18 -10.98
C LEU A 132 0.42 8.69 -10.67
N ASN A 133 1.39 9.47 -11.19
CA ASN A 133 1.50 10.92 -10.97
C ASN A 133 1.47 11.30 -9.48
N VAL A 134 2.22 10.58 -8.64
CA VAL A 134 2.35 10.88 -7.22
C VAL A 134 3.48 11.87 -7.00
N ILE A 135 3.13 13.08 -6.55
CA ILE A 135 4.07 14.19 -6.34
C ILE A 135 4.36 14.38 -4.85
N ASN A 136 3.34 14.21 -4.00
CA ASN A 136 3.44 14.36 -2.56
C ASN A 136 3.06 13.05 -1.85
N VAL A 137 3.53 12.89 -0.61
CA VAL A 137 3.17 11.77 0.26
C VAL A 137 2.78 12.26 1.65
N PRO A 138 1.76 11.61 2.28
CA PRO A 138 1.05 10.45 1.76
C PRO A 138 0.08 10.79 0.63
N THR A 139 -0.12 9.85 -0.29
CA THR A 139 -1.19 9.91 -1.29
C THR A 139 -1.96 8.60 -1.27
N ILE A 140 -3.29 8.67 -1.11
CA ILE A 140 -4.20 7.53 -1.07
C ILE A 140 -5.06 7.58 -2.33
N ILE A 141 -4.91 6.60 -3.21
CA ILE A 141 -5.62 6.50 -4.50
C ILE A 141 -6.67 5.40 -4.40
N VAL A 142 -7.92 5.74 -4.69
CA VAL A 142 -9.02 4.77 -4.72
C VAL A 142 -9.23 4.32 -6.17
N MET A 143 -9.15 3.01 -6.38
CA MET A 143 -9.24 2.36 -7.68
C MET A 143 -10.51 1.53 -7.79
N LYS A 144 -11.18 1.57 -8.94
CA LYS A 144 -12.34 0.73 -9.26
C LYS A 144 -12.21 0.19 -10.68
N LYS A 145 -12.23 -1.13 -10.84
CA LYS A 145 -12.08 -1.79 -12.14
C LYS A 145 -10.85 -1.29 -12.93
N GLY A 146 -9.71 -1.13 -12.24
CA GLY A 146 -8.45 -0.68 -12.83
C GLY A 146 -8.37 0.82 -13.16
N LYS A 147 -9.37 1.62 -12.78
CA LYS A 147 -9.39 3.07 -12.99
C LYS A 147 -9.38 3.80 -11.65
N GLU A 148 -8.65 4.90 -11.58
CA GLU A 148 -8.74 5.81 -10.44
C GLU A 148 -10.11 6.49 -10.43
N ILE A 149 -10.76 6.49 -9.26
CA ILE A 149 -12.03 7.18 -9.03
C ILE A 149 -11.87 8.39 -8.12
N GLY A 150 -10.71 8.57 -7.52
CA GLY A 150 -10.32 9.71 -6.72
C GLY A 150 -9.07 9.45 -5.90
N ARG A 151 -8.47 10.51 -5.40
CA ARG A 151 -7.29 10.44 -4.52
C ARG A 151 -7.35 11.49 -3.43
N ILE A 152 -6.65 11.21 -2.35
CA ILE A 152 -6.43 12.13 -1.24
C ILE A 152 -4.92 12.34 -1.13
N VAL A 153 -4.48 13.58 -1.12
CA VAL A 153 -3.08 13.97 -1.02
C VAL A 153 -2.86 14.64 0.33
N GLU A 154 -1.87 14.15 1.07
CA GLU A 154 -1.52 14.64 2.40
C GLU A 154 -2.73 14.62 3.35
N TYR A 155 -3.13 15.76 3.91
CA TYR A 155 -4.26 15.88 4.84
C TYR A 155 -5.63 15.97 4.14
N GLY A 156 -5.65 15.98 2.78
CA GLY A 156 -6.88 16.16 2.01
C GLY A 156 -7.56 17.49 2.26
N LYS A 157 -8.85 17.59 1.88
CA LYS A 157 -9.64 18.83 1.98
C LYS A 157 -10.03 19.19 3.42
N TYR A 158 -10.07 18.20 4.31
CA TYR A 158 -10.69 18.36 5.64
C TYR A 158 -9.69 18.19 6.79
N GLY A 159 -8.40 18.13 6.52
CA GLY A 159 -7.36 17.91 7.54
C GLY A 159 -7.23 16.45 8.00
N LEU A 160 -8.20 15.60 7.67
CA LEU A 160 -8.21 14.14 7.82
C LEU A 160 -8.86 13.50 6.61
N ILE A 161 -8.46 12.28 6.32
CA ILE A 161 -8.82 11.56 5.09
C ILE A 161 -10.27 11.04 5.08
N ASP A 162 -10.87 10.82 6.24
CA ASP A 162 -12.11 10.06 6.43
C ASP A 162 -13.27 10.57 5.57
N LYS A 163 -13.59 11.85 5.73
CA LYS A 163 -14.73 12.46 5.02
C LYS A 163 -14.52 12.46 3.51
N GLU A 164 -13.32 12.82 3.06
CA GLU A 164 -13.00 12.83 1.64
C GLU A 164 -13.02 11.42 1.03
N LEU A 165 -12.56 10.41 1.77
CA LEU A 165 -12.64 9.02 1.36
C LEU A 165 -14.09 8.57 1.19
N ALA A 166 -14.97 8.93 2.12
CA ALA A 166 -16.41 8.67 2.02
C ALA A 166 -17.03 9.34 0.77
N GLU A 167 -16.67 10.60 0.51
CA GLU A 167 -17.13 11.34 -0.67
C GLU A 167 -16.68 10.65 -1.97
N ILE A 168 -15.41 10.26 -2.09
CA ILE A 168 -14.87 9.56 -3.27
C ILE A 168 -15.62 8.25 -3.50
N LEU A 169 -15.78 7.44 -2.45
CA LEU A 169 -16.47 6.16 -2.54
C LEU A 169 -17.94 6.32 -2.96
N ASN A 170 -18.64 7.29 -2.40
CA ASN A 170 -20.06 7.53 -2.69
C ASN A 170 -20.30 8.19 -4.05
N SER A 171 -19.39 9.07 -4.51
CA SER A 171 -19.50 9.73 -5.83
C SER A 171 -19.31 8.77 -7.00
N SER A 172 -18.57 7.66 -6.79
CA SER A 172 -18.32 6.63 -7.82
C SER A 172 -19.58 5.84 -8.25
N VAL A 173 -20.74 6.14 -7.67
CA VAL A 173 -22.04 5.48 -7.92
C VAL A 173 -22.97 6.32 -8.77
N ALA A 174 -22.62 7.57 -9.12
CA ALA A 174 -23.44 8.31 -10.05
C ALA A 174 -23.59 7.52 -11.37
N PRO A 175 -24.84 7.19 -11.82
CA PRO A 175 -25.02 6.49 -13.08
C PRO A 175 -24.41 7.34 -14.19
N VAL A 176 -23.57 6.73 -15.00
CA VAL A 176 -23.19 7.32 -16.31
C VAL A 176 -24.48 7.50 -17.07
N ARG A 177 -24.93 8.75 -17.20
CA ARG A 177 -26.04 9.12 -18.08
C ARG A 177 -25.60 9.05 -19.52
#